data_e59ef59d6bcf138db5148b55c6ef26ff
#
_entry.id   e59ef59d6bcf138db5148b55c6ef26ff
#
_cell.length_a   1.000
_cell.length_b   1.000
_cell.length_c   1.000
_cell.angle_alpha   90.00
_cell.angle_beta   90.00
_cell.angle_gamma   90.00
#
_symmetry.space_group_name_H-M   'P 1'
#
loop_
_entity.id
_entity.type
_entity.pdbx_description
1 polymer ?
#
loop_
_entity_poly.entity_id
_entity_poly.type
_entity_poly.pdbx_seq_one_letter_code
_entity_poly.pdbx_strand_id
1 'polypeptide(L)'
;ICAVWLFWDMYKEKESYLLLKLAGIIWVVFFFLLRMYNDKTGLIEKNGFIIMIAGLGIIAVLFVKEIVSCFKNSTIKSYIQTWGVFLIPVILFAFPQLLFWTFGQASGDGFLRSHFNWSNTNDNYFIFYLKNIGITFLIFFPAWVSAKKKELQTASPMLLIFFIAELVVFQPNEYDNNKLLFVAFVFMCGIVSDFVIKLFKKNWNIILKGALAVSLLFVGVFSSGMTIARECVSDYELYSKAQVDATEYIEKNTDERAVFLTGDNHNNAVAALTGRSIVCG
;
A
#
# COMPACT_ATOMS: atom_id res chain seq x y z
N ILE A 1 10.47 3.83 -0.32
CA ILE A 1 11.25 2.61 -0.20
C ILE A 1 12.73 2.95 -0.32
N CYS A 2 13.22 3.34 -1.49
CA CYS A 2 14.65 3.62 -1.73
C CYS A 2 15.24 4.64 -0.75
N ALA A 3 14.51 5.70 -0.39
CA ALA A 3 14.97 6.68 0.58
C ALA A 3 15.21 6.07 1.97
N VAL A 4 14.35 5.14 2.42
CA VAL A 4 14.53 4.46 3.71
C VAL A 4 15.73 3.53 3.66
N TRP A 5 15.92 2.79 2.57
CA TRP A 5 17.10 1.95 2.41
C TRP A 5 18.38 2.74 2.34
N LEU A 6 18.37 3.85 1.59
CA LEU A 6 19.51 4.75 1.52
C LEU A 6 19.90 5.31 2.90
N PHE A 7 18.89 5.67 3.71
CA PHE A 7 19.10 6.07 5.09
C PHE A 7 19.82 4.97 5.89
N TRP A 8 19.38 3.72 5.80
CA TRP A 8 19.99 2.61 6.51
C TRP A 8 21.37 2.25 6.01
N ASP A 9 21.66 2.40 4.72
CA ASP A 9 23.00 2.18 4.16
C ASP A 9 24.00 3.21 4.63
N MET A 10 23.57 4.45 4.85
CA MET A 10 24.40 5.52 5.40
C MET A 10 24.59 5.40 6.91
N TYR A 11 23.69 4.72 7.59
CA TYR A 11 23.73 4.55 9.04
C TYR A 11 24.63 3.39 9.45
N LYS A 12 25.84 3.69 9.93
CA LYS A 12 26.88 2.70 10.24
C LYS A 12 26.92 2.23 11.71
N GLU A 13 26.19 2.88 12.62
CA GLU A 13 26.23 2.55 14.04
C GLU A 13 25.45 1.29 14.38
N LYS A 14 25.90 0.60 15.45
CA LYS A 14 25.34 -0.70 15.86
C LYS A 14 24.03 -0.61 16.65
N GLU A 15 23.61 0.58 17.07
CA GLU A 15 22.51 0.77 18.02
C GLU A 15 21.18 1.10 17.34
N SER A 16 20.07 0.97 18.06
CA SER A 16 18.67 1.30 17.69
C SER A 16 17.84 0.24 16.99
N TYR A 17 18.32 -0.95 16.95
CA TYR A 17 17.53 -2.10 16.54
C TYR A 17 16.31 -2.36 17.46
N LEU A 18 16.42 -2.05 18.75
CA LEU A 18 15.29 -2.12 19.68
C LEU A 18 14.19 -1.13 19.31
N LEU A 19 14.55 0.10 18.93
CA LEU A 19 13.59 1.11 18.52
C LEU A 19 12.80 0.67 17.27
N LEU A 20 13.49 0.07 16.29
CA LEU A 20 12.84 -0.44 15.10
C LEU A 20 11.92 -1.64 15.40
N LYS A 21 12.31 -2.51 16.36
CA LYS A 21 11.42 -3.58 16.85
C LYS A 21 10.17 -3.03 17.52
N LEU A 22 10.35 -2.05 18.39
CA LEU A 22 9.24 -1.40 19.09
C LEU A 22 8.32 -0.66 18.10
N ALA A 23 8.86 -0.06 17.05
CA ALA A 23 8.07 0.65 16.05
C ALA A 23 6.97 -0.21 15.43
N GLY A 24 7.25 -1.49 15.13
CA GLY A 24 6.24 -2.40 14.59
C GLY A 24 5.12 -2.76 15.57
N ILE A 25 5.42 -2.79 16.87
CA ILE A 25 4.42 -3.05 17.92
C ILE A 25 3.62 -1.78 18.21
N ILE A 26 4.31 -0.66 18.42
CA ILE A 26 3.70 0.64 18.70
C ILE A 26 2.76 1.04 17.56
N TRP A 27 3.13 0.76 16.32
CA TRP A 27 2.32 1.01 15.15
C TRP A 27 0.91 0.38 15.25
N VAL A 28 0.80 -0.89 15.58
CA VAL A 28 -0.50 -1.56 15.69
C VAL A 28 -1.33 -1.00 16.84
N VAL A 29 -0.69 -0.80 18.00
CA VAL A 29 -1.36 -0.18 19.16
C VAL A 29 -1.83 1.23 18.83
N PHE A 30 -0.99 2.01 18.16
CA PHE A 30 -1.32 3.37 17.74
C PHE A 30 -2.55 3.41 16.82
N PHE A 31 -2.58 2.62 15.75
CA PHE A 31 -3.72 2.60 14.83
C PHE A 31 -4.98 2.04 15.47
N PHE A 32 -4.87 1.07 16.36
CA PHE A 32 -6.01 0.58 17.12
C PHE A 32 -6.61 1.68 18.00
N LEU A 33 -5.78 2.43 18.73
CA LEU A 33 -6.22 3.54 19.56
C LEU A 33 -6.80 4.68 18.71
N LEU A 34 -6.17 5.01 17.59
CA LEU A 34 -6.69 6.00 16.65
C LEU A 34 -8.08 5.61 16.13
N ARG A 35 -8.28 4.34 15.79
CA ARG A 35 -9.60 3.87 15.34
C ARG A 35 -10.65 4.01 16.43
N MET A 36 -10.37 3.59 17.65
CA MET A 36 -11.28 3.73 18.78
C MET A 36 -11.63 5.20 19.04
N TYR A 37 -10.68 6.12 18.86
CA TYR A 37 -10.90 7.54 19.03
C TYR A 37 -11.73 8.12 17.87
N ASN A 38 -11.44 7.74 16.65
CA ASN A 38 -12.15 8.22 15.45
C ASN A 38 -13.61 7.78 15.44
N ASP A 39 -13.92 6.57 15.88
CA ASP A 39 -15.30 6.07 15.97
C ASP A 39 -16.18 6.93 16.86
N LYS A 40 -15.56 7.64 17.83
CA LYS A 40 -16.26 8.57 18.74
C LYS A 40 -16.35 10.01 18.23
N THR A 41 -15.35 10.48 17.51
CA THR A 41 -15.17 11.91 17.24
C THR A 41 -15.17 12.28 15.76
N GLY A 42 -14.83 11.36 14.85
CA GLY A 42 -14.59 11.63 13.43
C GLY A 42 -13.42 12.60 13.16
N LEU A 43 -12.64 12.96 14.18
CA LEU A 43 -11.60 13.97 14.07
C LEU A 43 -10.39 13.50 13.26
N ILE A 44 -10.08 12.20 13.29
CA ILE A 44 -8.90 11.67 12.59
C ILE A 44 -9.15 11.67 11.10
N GLU A 45 -10.33 11.28 10.67
CA GLU A 45 -10.71 11.29 9.26
C GLU A 45 -10.57 12.70 8.65
N LYS A 46 -10.99 13.73 9.39
CA LYS A 46 -10.87 15.14 8.96
C LYS A 46 -9.42 15.65 8.99
N ASN A 47 -8.59 15.14 9.88
CA ASN A 47 -7.24 15.66 10.15
C ASN A 47 -6.12 14.68 9.81
N GLY A 48 -6.37 13.65 9.00
CA GLY A 48 -5.40 12.59 8.67
C GLY A 48 -4.07 13.15 8.16
N PHE A 49 -4.10 14.21 7.36
CA PHE A 49 -2.90 14.85 6.82
C PHE A 49 -2.06 15.50 7.93
N ILE A 50 -2.70 16.20 8.87
CA ILE A 50 -2.01 16.83 10.02
C ILE A 50 -1.41 15.75 10.92
N ILE A 51 -2.16 14.67 11.17
CA ILE A 51 -1.70 13.55 11.99
C ILE A 51 -0.52 12.84 11.30
N MET A 52 -0.57 12.71 9.98
CA MET A 52 0.55 12.15 9.20
C MET A 52 1.82 13.01 9.39
N ILE A 53 1.72 14.31 9.21
CA ILE A 53 2.88 15.22 9.37
C ILE A 53 3.41 15.18 10.81
N ALA A 54 2.54 15.25 11.80
CA ALA A 54 2.92 15.16 13.21
C ALA A 54 3.59 13.83 13.53
N GLY A 55 3.05 12.71 13.05
CA GLY A 55 3.62 11.40 13.24
C GLY A 55 4.98 11.23 12.55
N LEU A 56 5.14 11.73 11.34
CA LEU A 56 6.44 11.76 10.66
C LEU A 56 7.46 12.62 11.45
N GLY A 57 7.02 13.74 12.01
CA GLY A 57 7.85 14.56 12.91
C GLY A 57 8.28 13.79 14.15
N ILE A 58 7.37 13.08 14.82
CA ILE A 58 7.69 12.22 15.96
C ILE A 58 8.68 11.11 15.57
N ILE A 59 8.47 10.45 14.44
CA ILE A 59 9.40 9.45 13.92
C ILE A 59 10.78 10.08 13.69
N ALA A 60 10.86 11.25 13.09
CA ALA A 60 12.13 11.96 12.88
C ALA A 60 12.84 12.29 14.21
N VAL A 61 12.09 12.70 15.24
CA VAL A 61 12.64 12.94 16.58
C VAL A 61 13.12 11.66 17.24
N LEU A 62 12.37 10.56 17.13
CA LEU A 62 12.78 9.26 17.68
C LEU A 62 14.07 8.74 17.02
N PHE A 63 14.26 8.99 15.74
CA PHE A 63 15.45 8.60 14.98
C PHE A 63 16.46 9.74 14.82
N VAL A 64 16.39 10.79 15.66
CA VAL A 64 17.28 11.96 15.55
C VAL A 64 18.75 11.58 15.69
N LYS A 65 19.09 10.64 16.56
CA LYS A 65 20.47 10.16 16.72
C LYS A 65 20.99 9.50 15.46
N GLU A 66 20.17 8.68 14.82
CA GLU A 66 20.46 7.99 13.57
C GLU A 66 20.63 8.99 12.44
N ILE A 67 19.73 9.96 12.35
CA ILE A 67 19.79 11.04 11.36
C ILE A 67 21.07 11.85 11.54
N VAL A 68 21.36 12.29 12.77
CA VAL A 68 22.58 13.05 13.08
C VAL A 68 23.83 12.23 12.82
N SER A 69 23.81 10.92 13.11
CA SER A 69 24.92 10.02 12.83
C SER A 69 25.20 9.89 11.33
N CYS A 70 24.18 9.82 10.49
CA CYS A 70 24.33 9.84 9.03
C CYS A 70 25.05 11.11 8.56
N PHE A 71 24.73 12.26 9.14
CA PHE A 71 25.42 13.53 8.79
C PHE A 71 26.87 13.58 9.31
N LYS A 72 27.15 13.07 10.49
CA LYS A 72 28.49 13.11 11.09
C LYS A 72 29.47 12.14 10.44
N ASN A 73 29.01 10.95 10.06
CA ASN A 73 29.85 9.87 9.55
C ASN A 73 30.08 9.92 8.04
N SER A 74 29.38 10.80 7.34
CA SER A 74 29.54 11.01 5.90
C SER A 74 30.23 12.34 5.66
N THR A 75 31.25 12.38 4.80
CA THR A 75 31.72 13.66 4.29
C THR A 75 30.55 14.33 3.55
N ILE A 76 30.37 15.63 3.70
CA ILE A 76 29.31 16.40 3.04
C ILE A 76 29.24 16.07 1.54
N LYS A 77 30.40 15.91 0.90
CA LYS A 77 30.50 15.52 -0.51
C LYS A 77 29.85 14.17 -0.79
N SER A 78 30.12 13.14 0.02
CA SER A 78 29.52 11.80 -0.13
C SER A 78 28.03 11.83 0.07
N TYR A 79 27.56 12.60 1.04
CA TYR A 79 26.14 12.80 1.31
C TYR A 79 25.41 13.45 0.12
N ILE A 80 25.94 14.58 -0.38
CA ILE A 80 25.39 15.28 -1.55
C ILE A 80 25.41 14.36 -2.78
N GLN A 81 26.48 13.62 -3.01
CA GLN A 81 26.54 12.68 -4.13
C GLN A 81 25.48 11.59 -4.03
N THR A 82 25.36 10.93 -2.88
CA THR A 82 24.41 9.83 -2.69
C THR A 82 22.95 10.30 -2.84
N TRP A 83 22.58 11.37 -2.14
CA TRP A 83 21.23 11.90 -2.20
C TRP A 83 20.95 12.65 -3.51
N GLY A 84 21.94 13.30 -4.09
CA GLY A 84 21.82 13.95 -5.38
C GLY A 84 21.55 12.96 -6.52
N VAL A 85 22.31 11.86 -6.58
CA VAL A 85 22.08 10.78 -7.55
C VAL A 85 20.68 10.16 -7.40
N PHE A 86 20.14 10.10 -6.19
CA PHE A 86 18.79 9.62 -5.95
C PHE A 86 17.71 10.67 -6.29
N LEU A 87 17.85 11.89 -5.78
CA LEU A 87 16.81 12.92 -5.87
C LEU A 87 16.72 13.55 -7.26
N ILE A 88 17.83 13.74 -7.97
CA ILE A 88 17.82 14.37 -9.29
C ILE A 88 16.94 13.60 -10.28
N PRO A 89 17.09 12.28 -10.47
CA PRO A 89 16.18 11.52 -11.33
C PRO A 89 14.73 11.55 -10.83
N VAL A 90 14.50 11.45 -9.52
CA VAL A 90 13.15 11.53 -8.95
C VAL A 90 12.48 12.85 -9.30
N ILE A 91 13.19 13.98 -9.12
CA ILE A 91 12.67 15.31 -9.44
C ILE A 91 12.43 15.45 -10.95
N LEU A 92 13.38 15.04 -11.77
CA LEU A 92 13.27 15.19 -13.21
C LEU A 92 12.17 14.36 -13.86
N PHE A 93 11.94 13.14 -13.37
CA PHE A 93 10.99 12.22 -13.98
C PHE A 93 9.64 12.16 -13.28
N ALA A 94 9.60 12.20 -11.95
CA ALA A 94 8.35 12.10 -11.22
C ALA A 94 7.64 13.44 -10.97
N PHE A 95 8.39 14.50 -10.72
CA PHE A 95 7.83 15.80 -10.36
C PHE A 95 6.98 16.46 -11.47
N PRO A 96 7.39 16.45 -12.75
CA PRO A 96 6.54 16.97 -13.82
C PRO A 96 5.22 16.20 -13.95
N GLN A 97 5.25 14.88 -13.80
CA GLN A 97 4.04 14.06 -13.83
C GLN A 97 3.12 14.36 -12.65
N LEU A 98 3.69 14.46 -11.43
CA LEU A 98 2.93 14.82 -10.24
C LEU A 98 2.27 16.19 -10.39
N LEU A 99 2.99 17.19 -10.91
CA LEU A 99 2.43 18.51 -11.16
C LEU A 99 1.30 18.45 -12.18
N PHE A 100 1.51 17.76 -13.29
CA PHE A 100 0.49 17.62 -14.34
C PHE A 100 -0.78 16.96 -13.77
N TRP A 101 -0.65 15.83 -13.10
CA TRP A 101 -1.80 15.12 -12.54
C TRP A 101 -2.45 15.85 -11.36
N THR A 102 -1.70 16.60 -10.56
CA THR A 102 -2.26 17.35 -9.42
C THR A 102 -3.02 18.60 -9.87
N PHE A 103 -2.51 19.31 -10.88
CA PHE A 103 -3.07 20.59 -11.30
C PHE A 103 -3.78 20.56 -12.65
N GLY A 104 -3.57 19.54 -13.46
CA GLY A 104 -4.16 19.41 -14.79
C GLY A 104 -5.50 18.69 -14.85
N GLN A 105 -6.00 18.17 -13.74
CA GLN A 105 -7.29 17.48 -13.72
C GLN A 105 -8.46 18.42 -13.53
N ALA A 106 -9.49 18.22 -14.35
CA ALA A 106 -10.72 18.99 -14.32
C ALA A 106 -11.70 18.57 -13.21
N SER A 107 -11.46 17.45 -12.51
CA SER A 107 -12.31 16.98 -11.41
C SER A 107 -12.01 17.73 -10.13
N GLY A 108 -13.04 18.30 -9.50
CA GLY A 108 -12.93 19.11 -8.29
C GLY A 108 -12.51 18.34 -7.03
N ASP A 109 -12.50 17.02 -7.04
CA ASP A 109 -12.03 16.19 -5.93
C ASP A 109 -10.52 16.03 -6.00
N GLY A 110 -9.83 16.71 -5.08
CA GLY A 110 -8.36 16.70 -5.03
C GLY A 110 -7.79 15.28 -4.84
N PHE A 111 -6.66 15.00 -5.50
CA PHE A 111 -5.88 13.77 -5.34
C PHE A 111 -5.40 13.53 -3.91
N LEU A 112 -5.23 14.58 -3.13
CA LEU A 112 -4.66 14.52 -1.79
C LEU A 112 -5.71 14.95 -0.77
N ARG A 113 -6.20 14.00 0.00
CA ARG A 113 -7.19 14.30 1.06
C ARG A 113 -6.92 13.49 2.31
N SER A 114 -7.33 14.06 3.43
CA SER A 114 -7.30 13.36 4.72
C SER A 114 -8.28 12.20 4.71
N HIS A 115 -7.86 11.09 5.28
CA HIS A 115 -8.66 9.89 5.39
C HIS A 115 -8.21 9.07 6.60
N PHE A 116 -9.02 8.08 7.01
CA PHE A 116 -8.61 7.09 7.99
C PHE A 116 -9.34 5.78 7.77
N ASN A 117 -8.56 4.70 7.63
CA ASN A 117 -9.08 3.34 7.46
C ASN A 117 -10.08 3.23 6.30
N TRP A 118 -9.64 3.63 5.15
CA TRP A 118 -10.34 3.98 3.91
C TRP A 118 -11.45 3.02 3.44
N SER A 119 -11.42 1.75 3.77
CA SER A 119 -12.42 0.79 3.29
C SER A 119 -13.17 0.08 4.41
N ASN A 120 -12.84 0.35 5.68
CA ASN A 120 -13.51 -0.30 6.78
C ASN A 120 -14.75 0.49 7.24
N THR A 121 -15.91 -0.10 7.09
CA THR A 121 -17.17 0.49 7.51
C THR A 121 -17.54 0.14 8.95
N ASN A 122 -17.47 -1.16 9.31
CA ASN A 122 -18.08 -1.67 10.56
C ASN A 122 -17.15 -2.60 11.38
N ASP A 123 -16.04 -3.06 10.81
CA ASP A 123 -15.16 -3.99 11.51
C ASP A 123 -14.22 -3.25 12.46
N ASN A 124 -13.88 -3.91 13.57
CA ASN A 124 -12.73 -3.50 14.38
C ASN A 124 -11.47 -3.45 13.50
N TYR A 125 -10.60 -2.47 13.72
CA TYR A 125 -9.38 -2.26 12.93
C TYR A 125 -8.54 -3.53 12.76
N PHE A 126 -8.30 -4.25 13.86
CA PHE A 126 -7.54 -5.49 13.83
C PHE A 126 -8.25 -6.60 13.03
N ILE A 127 -9.55 -6.77 13.24
CA ILE A 127 -10.36 -7.77 12.53
C ILE A 127 -10.43 -7.44 11.04
N PHE A 128 -10.53 -6.17 10.68
CA PHE A 128 -10.50 -5.73 9.28
C PHE A 128 -9.22 -6.20 8.58
N TYR A 129 -8.05 -5.94 9.16
CA TYR A 129 -6.79 -6.39 8.56
C TYR A 129 -6.59 -7.91 8.61
N LEU A 130 -7.09 -8.57 9.65
CA LEU A 130 -7.09 -10.03 9.67
C LEU A 130 -7.93 -10.64 8.56
N LYS A 131 -9.10 -10.08 8.28
CA LYS A 131 -9.96 -10.53 7.16
C LYS A 131 -9.31 -10.29 5.79
N ASN A 132 -8.63 -9.16 5.60
CA ASN A 132 -8.08 -8.77 4.30
C ASN A 132 -6.66 -9.34 4.04
N ILE A 133 -5.81 -9.48 5.06
CA ILE A 133 -4.44 -9.99 4.93
C ILE A 133 -4.35 -11.47 5.33
N GLY A 134 -5.27 -11.93 6.16
CA GLY A 134 -5.33 -13.32 6.60
C GLY A 134 -4.25 -13.68 7.62
N ILE A 135 -3.83 -14.95 7.61
CA ILE A 135 -2.88 -15.53 8.58
C ILE A 135 -1.53 -14.80 8.57
N THR A 136 -1.12 -14.23 7.45
CA THR A 136 0.12 -13.46 7.33
C THR A 136 0.16 -12.30 8.32
N PHE A 137 -0.98 -11.65 8.56
CA PHE A 137 -1.08 -10.56 9.53
C PHE A 137 -0.81 -11.02 10.96
N LEU A 138 -1.29 -12.19 11.36
CA LEU A 138 -1.00 -12.75 12.69
C LEU A 138 0.45 -13.17 12.85
N ILE A 139 1.02 -13.82 11.83
CA ILE A 139 2.41 -14.30 11.87
C ILE A 139 3.39 -13.12 11.81
N PHE A 140 2.98 -12.00 11.24
CA PHE A 140 3.82 -10.80 11.15
C PHE A 140 4.37 -10.36 12.52
N PHE A 141 3.57 -10.39 13.58
CA PHE A 141 4.01 -9.93 14.91
C PHE A 141 5.18 -10.74 15.47
N PRO A 142 5.09 -12.07 15.61
CA PRO A 142 6.22 -12.86 16.07
C PRO A 142 7.38 -12.83 15.07
N ALA A 143 7.11 -12.73 13.77
CA ALA A 143 8.14 -12.59 12.74
C ALA A 143 8.93 -11.28 12.91
N TRP A 144 8.25 -10.15 13.10
CA TRP A 144 8.86 -8.85 13.32
C TRP A 144 9.72 -8.81 14.57
N VAL A 145 9.21 -9.32 15.69
CA VAL A 145 9.94 -9.36 16.97
C VAL A 145 11.19 -10.23 16.88
N SER A 146 11.13 -11.36 16.17
CA SER A 146 12.24 -12.30 16.03
C SER A 146 13.21 -11.96 14.91
N ALA A 147 12.88 -11.00 14.04
CA ALA A 147 13.68 -10.61 12.89
C ALA A 147 15.03 -9.99 13.30
N LYS A 148 16.05 -10.21 12.48
CA LYS A 148 17.38 -9.63 12.63
C LYS A 148 17.40 -8.18 12.12
N LYS A 149 18.41 -7.43 12.53
CA LYS A 149 18.58 -6.02 12.16
C LYS A 149 18.41 -5.77 10.66
N LYS A 150 19.12 -6.53 9.82
CA LYS A 150 19.07 -6.36 8.35
C LYS A 150 17.67 -6.63 7.78
N GLU A 151 16.99 -7.65 8.29
CA GLU A 151 15.63 -8.00 7.88
C GLU A 151 14.65 -6.87 8.21
N LEU A 152 14.75 -6.33 9.44
CA LEU A 152 13.93 -5.18 9.85
C LEU A 152 14.23 -3.92 9.04
N GLN A 153 15.51 -3.63 8.77
CA GLN A 153 15.89 -2.49 7.94
C GLN A 153 15.32 -2.62 6.51
N THR A 154 15.41 -3.82 5.94
CA THR A 154 14.87 -4.10 4.59
C THR A 154 13.35 -3.92 4.55
N ALA A 155 12.63 -4.36 5.59
CA ALA A 155 11.17 -4.30 5.62
C ALA A 155 10.61 -3.00 6.21
N SER A 156 11.42 -2.16 6.87
CA SER A 156 10.96 -0.93 7.52
C SER A 156 10.19 0.05 6.59
N PRO A 157 10.44 0.12 5.27
CA PRO A 157 9.62 0.94 4.39
C PRO A 157 8.13 0.62 4.46
N MET A 158 7.76 -0.64 4.76
CA MET A 158 6.37 -1.03 4.84
C MET A 158 5.62 -0.29 5.95
N LEU A 159 6.26 -0.08 7.12
CA LEU A 159 5.63 0.65 8.23
C LEU A 159 5.32 2.09 7.85
N LEU A 160 6.25 2.72 7.12
CA LEU A 160 6.07 4.10 6.65
C LEU A 160 4.98 4.18 5.57
N ILE A 161 5.00 3.27 4.60
CA ILE A 161 3.99 3.23 3.53
C ILE A 161 2.61 3.02 4.14
N PHE A 162 2.48 2.07 5.05
CA PHE A 162 1.22 1.77 5.70
C PHE A 162 0.73 2.96 6.53
N PHE A 163 1.61 3.60 7.30
CA PHE A 163 1.29 4.78 8.08
C PHE A 163 0.73 5.92 7.21
N ILE A 164 1.38 6.19 6.08
CA ILE A 164 0.94 7.24 5.16
C ILE A 164 -0.39 6.86 4.50
N ALA A 165 -0.52 5.63 4.01
CA ALA A 165 -1.70 5.16 3.30
C ALA A 165 -2.96 5.11 4.18
N GLU A 166 -2.82 4.93 5.50
CA GLU A 166 -3.93 4.94 6.44
C GLU A 166 -4.49 6.35 6.71
N LEU A 167 -3.67 7.38 6.57
CA LEU A 167 -4.03 8.74 6.97
C LEU A 167 -4.31 9.68 5.79
N VAL A 168 -3.84 9.30 4.59
CA VAL A 168 -3.96 10.12 3.39
C VAL A 168 -4.33 9.28 2.19
N VAL A 169 -5.33 9.71 1.45
CA VAL A 169 -5.69 9.17 0.14
C VAL A 169 -4.99 9.98 -0.94
N PHE A 170 -4.35 9.29 -1.89
CA PHE A 170 -3.57 9.87 -2.97
C PHE A 170 -4.26 9.74 -4.34
N GLN A 171 -5.49 9.25 -4.36
CA GLN A 171 -6.25 8.96 -5.58
C GLN A 171 -7.67 9.50 -5.43
N PRO A 172 -8.34 9.88 -6.54
CA PRO A 172 -9.75 10.27 -6.49
C PRO A 172 -10.63 9.17 -5.92
N ASN A 173 -10.36 7.91 -6.30
CA ASN A 173 -11.03 6.74 -5.75
C ASN A 173 -10.27 6.23 -4.52
N GLU A 174 -10.94 6.15 -3.39
CA GLU A 174 -10.38 5.67 -2.12
C GLU A 174 -9.82 4.24 -2.23
N TYR A 175 -10.47 3.38 -2.98
CA TYR A 175 -10.01 2.01 -3.20
C TYR A 175 -8.64 1.90 -3.87
N ASP A 176 -8.25 2.89 -4.66
CA ASP A 176 -6.94 2.89 -5.31
C ASP A 176 -5.77 3.05 -4.32
N ASN A 177 -6.05 3.53 -3.11
CA ASN A 177 -5.05 3.61 -2.05
C ASN A 177 -4.56 2.23 -1.59
N ASN A 178 -5.33 1.16 -1.85
CA ASN A 178 -4.92 -0.21 -1.55
C ASN A 178 -3.64 -0.63 -2.28
N LYS A 179 -3.32 -0.01 -3.41
CA LYS A 179 -2.08 -0.26 -4.17
C LYS A 179 -0.84 -0.02 -3.32
N LEU A 180 -0.88 1.00 -2.44
CA LEU A 180 0.19 1.26 -1.47
C LEU A 180 0.26 0.15 -0.40
N LEU A 181 -0.89 -0.31 0.06
CA LEU A 181 -0.97 -1.41 1.03
C LEU A 181 -0.47 -2.73 0.44
N PHE A 182 -0.71 -3.00 -0.85
CA PHE A 182 -0.11 -4.17 -1.51
C PHE A 182 1.41 -4.12 -1.52
N VAL A 183 2.01 -2.95 -1.75
CA VAL A 183 3.46 -2.79 -1.66
C VAL A 183 3.95 -3.07 -0.23
N ALA A 184 3.27 -2.54 0.79
CA ALA A 184 3.58 -2.83 2.18
C ALA A 184 3.44 -4.34 2.50
N PHE A 185 2.40 -4.98 1.98
CA PHE A 185 2.15 -6.41 2.15
C PHE A 185 3.26 -7.30 1.57
N VAL A 186 3.87 -6.92 0.45
CA VAL A 186 5.02 -7.66 -0.11
C VAL A 186 6.17 -7.74 0.89
N PHE A 187 6.48 -6.65 1.58
CA PHE A 187 7.52 -6.66 2.62
C PHE A 187 7.10 -7.48 3.85
N MET A 188 5.82 -7.42 4.22
CA MET A 188 5.26 -8.26 5.29
C MET A 188 5.44 -9.74 4.95
N CYS A 189 5.08 -10.15 3.74
CA CYS A 189 5.28 -11.52 3.27
C CYS A 189 6.75 -11.94 3.32
N GLY A 190 7.68 -11.06 2.98
CA GLY A 190 9.13 -11.33 3.05
C GLY A 190 9.59 -11.68 4.47
N ILE A 191 9.23 -10.88 5.47
CA ILE A 191 9.57 -11.15 6.88
C ILE A 191 8.88 -12.42 7.40
N VAL A 192 7.60 -12.59 7.08
CA VAL A 192 6.83 -13.77 7.50
C VAL A 192 7.40 -15.05 6.90
N SER A 193 7.75 -15.03 5.61
CA SER A 193 8.36 -16.18 4.94
C SER A 193 9.69 -16.57 5.56
N ASP A 194 10.55 -15.60 5.85
CA ASP A 194 11.84 -15.88 6.52
C ASP A 194 11.65 -16.46 7.93
N PHE A 195 10.69 -15.94 8.69
CA PHE A 195 10.33 -16.49 10.01
C PHE A 195 9.84 -17.93 9.91
N VAL A 196 8.91 -18.21 8.98
CA VAL A 196 8.36 -19.56 8.77
C VAL A 196 9.47 -20.51 8.33
N ILE A 197 10.35 -20.13 7.41
CA ILE A 197 11.50 -20.94 6.99
C ILE A 197 12.41 -21.26 8.18
N LYS A 198 12.74 -20.25 9.01
CA LYS A 198 13.53 -20.45 10.23
C LYS A 198 12.85 -21.41 11.22
N LEU A 199 11.53 -21.33 11.36
CA LEU A 199 10.74 -22.21 12.18
C LEU A 199 10.83 -23.66 11.67
N PHE A 200 10.72 -23.89 10.36
CA PHE A 200 10.82 -25.20 9.75
C PHE A 200 12.25 -25.81 9.78
N LYS A 201 13.28 -24.98 9.88
CA LYS A 201 14.67 -25.44 10.05
C LYS A 201 14.98 -25.97 11.46
N LYS A 202 14.15 -25.65 12.46
CA LYS A 202 14.33 -26.21 13.82
C LYS A 202 14.08 -27.71 13.83
N ASN A 203 14.79 -28.44 14.71
CA ASN A 203 14.65 -29.89 14.82
C ASN A 203 13.41 -30.26 15.67
N TRP A 204 12.31 -30.55 15.00
CA TRP A 204 11.06 -31.03 15.60
C TRP A 204 10.41 -32.10 14.70
N ASN A 205 9.38 -32.73 15.21
CA ASN A 205 8.72 -33.88 14.58
C ASN A 205 8.29 -33.55 13.14
N ILE A 206 8.66 -34.43 12.19
CA ILE A 206 8.38 -34.26 10.79
C ILE A 206 6.87 -34.24 10.46
N ILE A 207 6.07 -35.00 11.22
CA ILE A 207 4.62 -35.04 11.07
C ILE A 207 4.02 -33.69 11.44
N LEU A 208 4.48 -33.10 12.56
CA LEU A 208 4.04 -31.76 12.97
C LEU A 208 4.46 -30.69 11.98
N LYS A 209 5.66 -30.78 11.41
CA LYS A 209 6.10 -29.89 10.32
C LYS A 209 5.18 -29.99 9.10
N GLY A 210 4.89 -31.21 8.67
CA GLY A 210 4.00 -31.47 7.55
C GLY A 210 2.59 -30.92 7.80
N ALA A 211 2.02 -31.20 8.95
CA ALA A 211 0.70 -30.68 9.35
C ALA A 211 0.67 -29.15 9.36
N LEU A 212 1.69 -28.52 9.95
CA LEU A 212 1.79 -27.05 9.97
C LEU A 212 1.93 -26.47 8.54
N ALA A 213 2.76 -27.09 7.68
CA ALA A 213 2.92 -26.63 6.30
C ALA A 213 1.60 -26.68 5.54
N VAL A 214 0.90 -27.81 5.62
CA VAL A 214 -0.41 -27.98 4.95
C VAL A 214 -1.42 -26.98 5.52
N SER A 215 -1.48 -26.78 6.82
CA SER A 215 -2.38 -25.82 7.46
C SER A 215 -2.10 -24.38 7.02
N LEU A 216 -0.82 -23.96 6.99
CA LEU A 216 -0.44 -22.63 6.56
C LEU A 216 -0.73 -22.40 5.08
N LEU A 217 -0.47 -23.38 4.22
CA LEU A 217 -0.80 -23.31 2.81
C LEU A 217 -2.33 -23.23 2.62
N PHE A 218 -3.08 -24.12 3.27
CA PHE A 218 -4.53 -24.13 3.17
C PHE A 218 -5.13 -22.78 3.59
N VAL A 219 -4.81 -22.30 4.80
CA VAL A 219 -5.35 -21.03 5.30
C VAL A 219 -4.87 -19.85 4.46
N GLY A 220 -3.63 -19.89 3.97
CA GLY A 220 -3.03 -18.80 3.17
C GLY A 220 -3.64 -18.67 1.77
N VAL A 221 -4.08 -19.77 1.15
CA VAL A 221 -4.60 -19.74 -0.23
C VAL A 221 -6.10 -19.98 -0.34
N PHE A 222 -6.75 -20.46 0.71
CA PHE A 222 -8.16 -20.85 0.69
C PHE A 222 -9.08 -19.71 0.26
N SER A 223 -8.91 -18.53 0.83
CA SER A 223 -9.73 -17.35 0.50
C SER A 223 -9.57 -16.97 -0.97
N SER A 224 -8.33 -16.94 -1.48
CA SER A 224 -8.05 -16.64 -2.89
C SER A 224 -8.63 -17.72 -3.81
N GLY A 225 -8.52 -19.00 -3.41
CA GLY A 225 -9.13 -20.12 -4.13
C GLY A 225 -10.64 -20.00 -4.22
N MET A 226 -11.30 -19.62 -3.12
CA MET A 226 -12.74 -19.37 -3.10
C MET A 226 -13.14 -18.18 -3.97
N THR A 227 -12.34 -17.12 -3.99
CA THR A 227 -12.58 -15.97 -4.87
C THR A 227 -12.49 -16.39 -6.35
N ILE A 228 -11.44 -17.12 -6.72
CA ILE A 228 -11.29 -17.64 -8.09
C ILE A 228 -12.46 -18.57 -8.44
N ALA A 229 -12.83 -19.48 -7.55
CA ALA A 229 -13.95 -20.39 -7.78
C ALA A 229 -15.27 -19.62 -7.98
N ARG A 230 -15.49 -18.57 -7.20
CA ARG A 230 -16.65 -17.69 -7.38
C ARG A 230 -16.62 -17.01 -8.75
N GLU A 231 -15.49 -16.44 -9.14
CA GLU A 231 -15.38 -15.77 -10.45
C GLU A 231 -15.59 -16.74 -11.62
N CYS A 232 -15.13 -17.99 -11.49
CA CYS A 232 -15.34 -19.02 -12.51
C CYS A 232 -16.81 -19.41 -12.73
N VAL A 233 -17.67 -19.23 -11.73
CA VAL A 233 -19.10 -19.56 -11.81
C VAL A 233 -19.99 -18.31 -11.85
N SER A 234 -19.41 -17.13 -11.73
CA SER A 234 -20.13 -15.87 -11.81
C SER A 234 -20.38 -15.50 -13.27
N ASP A 235 -21.59 -15.07 -13.54
CA ASP A 235 -22.00 -14.54 -14.84
C ASP A 235 -22.23 -13.05 -14.70
N TYR A 236 -21.47 -12.25 -15.47
CA TYR A 236 -21.53 -10.79 -15.42
C TYR A 236 -21.97 -10.24 -16.77
N GLU A 237 -23.10 -9.54 -16.79
CA GLU A 237 -23.48 -8.73 -17.92
C GLU A 237 -22.65 -7.42 -17.91
N LEU A 238 -21.64 -7.34 -18.77
CA LEU A 238 -20.84 -6.12 -18.92
C LEU A 238 -21.56 -5.04 -19.71
N TYR A 239 -22.28 -5.45 -20.75
CA TYR A 239 -23.07 -4.57 -21.61
C TYR A 239 -24.43 -5.21 -21.86
N SER A 240 -25.49 -4.42 -21.72
CA SER A 240 -26.82 -4.87 -22.08
C SER A 240 -26.95 -5.09 -23.59
N LYS A 241 -27.89 -5.91 -24.00
CA LYS A 241 -28.17 -6.14 -25.40
C LYS A 241 -28.42 -4.83 -26.17
N ALA A 242 -29.15 -3.89 -25.57
CA ALA A 242 -29.43 -2.59 -26.17
C ALA A 242 -28.12 -1.77 -26.40
N GLN A 243 -27.15 -1.87 -25.49
CA GLN A 243 -25.84 -1.23 -25.67
C GLN A 243 -25.05 -1.90 -26.78
N VAL A 244 -25.05 -3.22 -26.88
CA VAL A 244 -24.39 -3.95 -27.97
C VAL A 244 -25.03 -3.60 -29.32
N ASP A 245 -26.34 -3.65 -29.43
CA ASP A 245 -27.03 -3.29 -30.67
C ASP A 245 -26.76 -1.85 -31.10
N ALA A 246 -26.74 -0.92 -30.13
CA ALA A 246 -26.38 0.49 -30.38
C ALA A 246 -24.93 0.66 -30.86
N THR A 247 -23.98 -0.07 -30.25
CA THR A 247 -22.57 0.00 -30.66
C THR A 247 -22.35 -0.62 -32.04
N GLU A 248 -23.03 -1.69 -32.41
CA GLU A 248 -23.01 -2.23 -33.76
C GLU A 248 -23.52 -1.25 -34.79
N TYR A 249 -24.60 -0.51 -34.46
CA TYR A 249 -25.11 0.55 -35.31
C TYR A 249 -24.07 1.68 -35.48
N ILE A 250 -23.45 2.11 -34.38
CA ILE A 250 -22.40 3.14 -34.40
C ILE A 250 -21.24 2.71 -35.29
N GLU A 251 -20.75 1.47 -35.10
CA GLU A 251 -19.62 0.95 -35.86
C GLU A 251 -19.88 0.96 -37.38
N LYS A 252 -21.11 0.56 -37.79
CA LYS A 252 -21.50 0.47 -39.19
C LYS A 252 -21.79 1.83 -39.85
N ASN A 253 -22.22 2.83 -39.08
CA ASN A 253 -22.76 4.08 -39.61
C ASN A 253 -21.92 5.34 -39.30
N THR A 254 -20.77 5.18 -38.65
CA THR A 254 -19.91 6.32 -38.30
C THR A 254 -18.47 6.10 -38.76
N ASP A 255 -17.76 7.21 -39.00
CA ASP A 255 -16.34 7.18 -39.31
C ASP A 255 -15.52 6.59 -38.16
N GLU A 256 -14.42 5.91 -38.49
CA GLU A 256 -13.52 5.32 -37.48
C GLU A 256 -12.92 6.37 -36.51
N ARG A 257 -12.81 7.61 -36.96
CA ARG A 257 -12.29 8.76 -36.20
C ARG A 257 -13.38 9.55 -35.49
N ALA A 258 -14.65 9.13 -35.59
CA ALA A 258 -15.74 9.81 -34.92
C ALA A 258 -15.52 9.86 -33.39
N VAL A 259 -15.82 11.00 -32.78
CA VAL A 259 -15.71 11.25 -31.35
C VAL A 259 -17.12 11.36 -30.77
N PHE A 260 -17.39 10.61 -29.72
CA PHE A 260 -18.70 10.55 -29.10
C PHE A 260 -18.71 11.27 -27.75
N LEU A 261 -19.77 12.01 -27.50
CA LEU A 261 -20.07 12.51 -26.16
C LEU A 261 -20.91 11.44 -25.44
N THR A 262 -20.35 10.84 -24.42
CA THR A 262 -20.97 9.78 -23.63
C THR A 262 -20.97 10.13 -22.15
N GLY A 263 -21.61 9.32 -21.33
CA GLY A 263 -21.43 9.39 -19.87
C GLY A 263 -20.02 8.97 -19.45
N ASP A 264 -19.64 9.34 -18.24
CA ASP A 264 -18.33 9.10 -17.61
C ASP A 264 -18.17 7.69 -17.00
N ASN A 265 -18.91 6.73 -17.52
CA ASN A 265 -18.83 5.34 -17.02
C ASN A 265 -17.49 4.69 -17.40
N HIS A 266 -16.87 4.04 -16.43
CA HIS A 266 -15.60 3.32 -16.57
C HIS A 266 -15.61 2.28 -17.70
N ASN A 267 -16.75 1.58 -17.88
CA ASN A 267 -16.97 0.61 -18.95
C ASN A 267 -17.87 1.25 -20.01
N ASN A 268 -17.31 2.16 -20.80
CA ASN A 268 -18.08 2.80 -21.85
C ASN A 268 -18.23 1.89 -23.06
N ALA A 269 -19.45 1.51 -23.39
CA ALA A 269 -19.76 0.57 -24.48
C ALA A 269 -19.23 1.07 -25.83
N VAL A 270 -19.33 2.37 -26.11
CA VAL A 270 -18.86 2.95 -27.38
C VAL A 270 -17.35 2.79 -27.52
N ALA A 271 -16.59 3.21 -26.53
CA ALA A 271 -15.13 3.06 -26.57
C ALA A 271 -14.68 1.60 -26.60
N ALA A 272 -15.29 0.76 -25.75
CA ALA A 272 -14.86 -0.64 -25.59
C ALA A 272 -15.25 -1.55 -26.79
N LEU A 273 -16.44 -1.36 -27.36
CA LEU A 273 -16.95 -2.27 -28.40
C LEU A 273 -16.71 -1.75 -29.83
N THR A 274 -16.53 -0.44 -30.02
CA THR A 274 -16.35 0.12 -31.38
C THR A 274 -14.95 0.70 -31.61
N GLY A 275 -14.14 0.88 -30.57
CA GLY A 275 -12.85 1.55 -30.65
C GLY A 275 -12.93 3.05 -31.00
N ARG A 276 -14.12 3.66 -30.98
CA ARG A 276 -14.32 5.10 -31.23
C ARG A 276 -13.85 5.90 -30.02
N SER A 277 -13.35 7.09 -30.28
CA SER A 277 -12.94 8.01 -29.21
C SER A 277 -14.18 8.59 -28.50
N ILE A 278 -14.04 8.81 -27.19
CA ILE A 278 -15.06 9.46 -26.37
C ILE A 278 -14.50 10.71 -25.71
N VAL A 279 -15.37 11.71 -25.42
CA VAL A 279 -14.95 12.98 -24.81
C VAL A 279 -14.69 12.81 -23.30
N CYS A 280 -15.46 11.94 -22.65
CA CYS A 280 -15.34 11.64 -21.22
C CYS A 280 -15.17 10.13 -21.03
N GLY A 281 -14.17 9.70 -20.23
CA GLY A 281 -13.92 8.31 -19.95
C GLY A 281 -12.72 8.10 -19.06
#